data_b32475d35adfc061fc772f77decea1db
#
_entry.id   b32475d35adfc061fc772f77decea1db
#
_cell.length_a   1.000
_cell.length_b   1.000
_cell.length_c   1.000
_cell.angle_alpha   90.00
_cell.angle_beta   90.00
_cell.angle_gamma   90.00
#
_symmetry.space_group_name_H-M   'P 1'
#
loop_
_entity.id
_entity.type
_entity.pdbx_description
1 polymer ?
#
loop_
_entity_poly.entity_id
_entity_poly.type
_entity_poly.pdbx_seq_one_letter_code
_entity_poly.pdbx_strand_id
1 'polypeptide(L)'
;MDIRSPLNQCIALSLAGILFLNPIVAAAAGLALDKAAGGNTGLGQAGNGVPIVNIATPNGAGLSNNHFRDYNVGANGLILNNATGKTQGTQLGGIILGNPNLKGQAAQVILNQVTGGNRSTLAGYTEVAGQSARVIVANPHGITCQGCGFINTPRATLTTGKPIMDGQRLERFQVDGGDIVVEGAELNVGNLEQFDLITRSAKLNAKLYAKNLNIVTGRNDVQADSLQATPRAADGSEKPQLAIDSSALGGMYAGAIRLVGTEQGVGVRLAGDMAASGGDIRIDASGKLSLAQASSQGDLKIAAQAVELNGKTYAGGSAEIRSAEELVNRQSLAARERIALEAAHIDNAGVIEAGVEPDERRNARGDLELRSGTLRNAGSLVASRALEAKASQALDNQGGSLKGATVRVDAGHLDNRGGKLLAEGELRVEASSLDNRQDGLLQSRD
;
A
#
# COMPACT_ATOMS: atom_id res chain seq x y z
N MET A 1 65.73 -3.82 -15.93
CA MET A 1 65.59 -2.35 -16.01
C MET A 1 66.07 -1.77 -14.71
N ASP A 2 67.13 -0.97 -14.74
CA ASP A 2 67.72 -0.44 -13.51
C ASP A 2 66.89 0.78 -13.03
N ILE A 3 66.32 0.65 -11.84
CA ILE A 3 65.41 1.65 -11.24
C ILE A 3 66.18 2.92 -10.79
N ARG A 4 67.49 2.94 -10.93
CA ARG A 4 68.35 4.05 -10.45
C ARG A 4 68.67 5.08 -11.53
N SER A 5 68.18 4.92 -12.75
CA SER A 5 68.41 5.95 -13.76
C SER A 5 67.50 7.16 -13.55
N PRO A 6 67.98 8.39 -13.74
CA PRO A 6 67.17 9.61 -13.55
C PRO A 6 65.93 9.63 -14.45
N LEU A 7 65.99 9.02 -15.61
CA LEU A 7 64.89 8.92 -16.58
C LEU A 7 63.79 8.01 -16.03
N ASN A 8 64.13 6.88 -15.39
CA ASN A 8 63.13 5.94 -14.85
C ASN A 8 62.51 6.52 -13.57
N GLN A 9 63.20 7.33 -12.80
CA GLN A 9 62.62 8.06 -11.64
C GLN A 9 61.67 9.17 -12.09
N CYS A 10 61.97 9.90 -13.18
CA CYS A 10 61.04 10.89 -13.73
C CYS A 10 59.78 10.25 -14.33
N ILE A 11 59.90 9.07 -14.96
CA ILE A 11 58.76 8.32 -15.48
C ILE A 11 57.91 7.75 -14.36
N ALA A 12 58.54 7.24 -13.29
CA ALA A 12 57.83 6.73 -12.10
C ALA A 12 57.08 7.84 -11.36
N LEU A 13 57.70 9.02 -11.18
CA LEU A 13 57.06 10.20 -10.57
C LEU A 13 55.96 10.79 -11.41
N SER A 14 56.10 10.83 -12.74
CA SER A 14 55.02 11.30 -13.63
C SER A 14 53.84 10.31 -13.69
N LEU A 15 54.08 9.00 -13.68
CA LEU A 15 53.03 7.97 -13.59
C LEU A 15 52.32 8.01 -12.20
N ALA A 16 53.08 8.18 -11.10
CA ALA A 16 52.50 8.37 -9.77
C ALA A 16 51.67 9.66 -9.69
N GLY A 17 52.20 10.78 -10.27
CA GLY A 17 51.50 12.06 -10.31
C GLY A 17 50.22 12.01 -11.14
N ILE A 18 50.20 11.26 -12.26
CA ILE A 18 48.99 11.04 -13.07
C ILE A 18 47.95 10.18 -12.32
N LEU A 19 48.41 9.21 -11.54
CA LEU A 19 47.50 8.40 -10.69
C LEU A 19 46.90 9.19 -9.51
N PHE A 20 47.62 10.19 -8.97
CA PHE A 20 47.12 11.05 -7.90
C PHE A 20 46.37 12.28 -8.38
N LEU A 21 46.55 12.71 -9.65
CA LEU A 21 45.85 13.88 -10.21
C LEU A 21 44.58 13.57 -11.00
N ASN A 22 44.31 12.31 -11.29
CA ASN A 22 42.98 11.86 -11.67
C ASN A 22 42.31 11.23 -10.44
N PRO A 23 41.43 11.94 -9.69
CA PRO A 23 40.45 11.26 -8.93
C PRO A 23 39.62 10.46 -9.94
N ILE A 24 39.80 9.15 -9.95
CA ILE A 24 38.78 8.26 -10.54
C ILE A 24 37.55 8.63 -9.72
N VAL A 25 36.73 9.55 -10.26
CA VAL A 25 35.33 9.66 -9.88
C VAL A 25 34.75 8.32 -10.33
N ALA A 26 34.89 7.30 -9.48
CA ALA A 26 34.13 6.08 -9.62
C ALA A 26 32.68 6.61 -9.68
N ALA A 27 32.12 6.64 -10.89
CA ALA A 27 30.71 6.96 -11.07
C ALA A 27 30.00 6.03 -10.10
N ALA A 28 29.36 6.58 -9.09
CA ALA A 28 28.60 5.79 -8.12
C ALA A 28 27.62 4.97 -8.96
N ALA A 29 27.89 3.67 -9.07
CA ALA A 29 27.26 2.81 -10.05
C ALA A 29 25.73 2.94 -9.90
N GLY A 30 25.05 3.51 -10.90
CA GLY A 30 23.62 3.71 -10.89
C GLY A 30 23.10 5.09 -10.46
N LEU A 31 23.98 6.03 -10.06
CA LEU A 31 23.59 7.41 -9.74
C LEU A 31 24.21 8.40 -10.74
N ALA A 32 23.36 9.21 -11.37
CA ALA A 32 23.80 10.28 -12.24
C ALA A 32 23.06 11.58 -11.88
N LEU A 33 23.79 12.61 -11.47
CA LEU A 33 23.20 13.92 -11.14
C LEU A 33 22.68 14.63 -12.40
N ASP A 34 21.55 15.30 -12.28
CA ASP A 34 21.12 16.27 -13.27
C ASP A 34 21.64 17.67 -12.94
N LYS A 35 22.83 17.98 -13.46
CA LYS A 35 23.44 19.28 -13.24
C LYS A 35 22.67 20.44 -13.90
N ALA A 36 21.87 20.17 -14.92
CA ALA A 36 21.07 21.17 -15.61
C ALA A 36 19.88 21.65 -14.76
N ALA A 37 19.38 20.81 -13.86
CA ALA A 37 18.29 21.15 -12.94
C ALA A 37 18.77 22.05 -11.78
N GLY A 38 20.07 22.30 -11.66
CA GLY A 38 20.65 23.13 -10.59
C GLY A 38 20.78 22.40 -9.26
N GLY A 39 21.11 23.17 -8.21
CA GLY A 39 21.36 22.61 -6.88
C GLY A 39 22.84 22.28 -6.64
N ASN A 40 23.16 21.96 -5.39
CA ASN A 40 24.54 21.64 -4.96
C ASN A 40 24.66 20.20 -4.44
N THR A 41 23.80 19.29 -4.87
CA THR A 41 23.90 17.87 -4.57
C THR A 41 25.24 17.33 -5.07
N GLY A 42 25.94 16.58 -4.25
CA GLY A 42 27.24 15.98 -4.57
C GLY A 42 27.22 14.46 -4.42
N LEU A 43 28.07 13.77 -5.19
CA LEU A 43 28.29 12.34 -5.02
C LEU A 43 29.66 12.10 -4.37
N GLY A 44 29.71 11.12 -3.50
CA GLY A 44 30.90 10.63 -2.84
C GLY A 44 30.84 9.13 -2.61
N GLN A 45 31.77 8.62 -1.86
CA GLN A 45 31.86 7.20 -1.54
C GLN A 45 32.42 7.04 -0.11
N ALA A 46 31.91 6.10 0.64
CA ALA A 46 32.44 5.69 1.93
C ALA A 46 33.71 4.85 1.74
N GLY A 47 34.49 4.68 2.79
CA GLY A 47 35.72 3.92 2.73
C GLY A 47 35.62 2.47 2.32
N ASN A 48 34.42 1.89 2.47
CA ASN A 48 34.08 0.51 2.04
C ASN A 48 33.38 0.45 0.67
N GLY A 49 33.32 1.57 -0.06
CA GLY A 49 32.77 1.62 -1.41
C GLY A 49 31.27 1.90 -1.50
N VAL A 50 30.56 2.09 -0.38
CA VAL A 50 29.13 2.47 -0.40
C VAL A 50 28.98 3.89 -0.95
N PRO A 51 28.10 4.13 -1.96
CA PRO A 51 27.85 5.46 -2.49
C PRO A 51 27.27 6.41 -1.43
N ILE A 52 27.69 7.68 -1.51
CA ILE A 52 27.19 8.76 -0.66
C ILE A 52 26.59 9.85 -1.55
N VAL A 53 25.37 10.27 -1.26
CA VAL A 53 24.79 11.52 -1.76
C VAL A 53 24.95 12.58 -0.67
N ASN A 54 25.83 13.55 -0.89
CA ASN A 54 25.83 14.79 -0.12
C ASN A 54 24.62 15.60 -0.59
N ILE A 55 23.51 15.51 0.15
CA ILE A 55 22.25 16.16 -0.22
C ILE A 55 22.42 17.67 -0.36
N ALA A 56 21.57 18.27 -1.19
CA ALA A 56 21.56 19.72 -1.38
C ALA A 56 21.21 20.46 -0.09
N THR A 57 21.66 21.72 0.01
CA THR A 57 21.29 22.61 1.10
C THR A 57 19.76 22.66 1.25
N PRO A 58 19.22 22.36 2.44
CA PRO A 58 17.77 22.48 2.67
C PRO A 58 17.31 23.94 2.51
N ASN A 59 16.11 24.11 1.96
CA ASN A 59 15.46 25.41 1.93
C ASN A 59 14.87 25.80 3.30
N GLY A 60 14.24 26.97 3.41
CA GLY A 60 13.67 27.47 4.67
C GLY A 60 12.54 26.60 5.25
N ALA A 61 11.95 25.70 4.47
CA ALA A 61 10.98 24.71 4.94
C ALA A 61 11.63 23.37 5.33
N GLY A 62 12.96 23.27 5.34
CA GLY A 62 13.69 22.05 5.68
C GLY A 62 13.72 20.98 4.58
N LEU A 63 13.38 21.34 3.34
CA LEU A 63 13.38 20.44 2.20
C LEU A 63 14.71 20.51 1.44
N SER A 64 15.44 19.39 1.36
CA SER A 64 16.56 19.18 0.45
C SER A 64 16.07 18.58 -0.86
N ASN A 65 16.19 19.33 -1.95
CA ASN A 65 15.74 18.91 -3.27
C ASN A 65 16.93 18.50 -4.14
N ASN A 66 16.99 17.23 -4.51
CA ASN A 66 18.08 16.59 -5.22
C ASN A 66 17.60 16.09 -6.58
N HIS A 67 18.32 16.43 -7.65
CA HIS A 67 17.95 16.09 -9.02
C HIS A 67 18.94 15.08 -9.62
N PHE A 68 18.38 14.02 -10.18
CA PHE A 68 19.15 12.93 -10.80
C PHE A 68 18.65 12.65 -12.21
N ARG A 69 19.56 12.32 -13.12
CA ARG A 69 19.19 11.68 -14.39
C ARG A 69 18.87 10.20 -14.18
N ASP A 70 19.70 9.53 -13.37
CA ASP A 70 19.49 8.15 -12.95
C ASP A 70 19.64 8.04 -11.45
N TYR A 71 18.72 7.36 -10.81
CA TYR A 71 18.72 7.08 -9.37
C TYR A 71 18.48 5.59 -9.14
N ASN A 72 19.55 4.85 -8.92
CA ASN A 72 19.51 3.44 -8.59
C ASN A 72 20.27 3.19 -7.30
N VAL A 73 19.82 2.22 -6.51
CA VAL A 73 20.49 1.76 -5.29
C VAL A 73 20.93 0.33 -5.50
N GLY A 74 22.22 0.09 -5.52
CA GLY A 74 22.79 -1.26 -5.63
C GLY A 74 22.68 -2.05 -4.33
N ALA A 75 23.04 -3.33 -4.36
CA ALA A 75 22.97 -4.22 -3.21
C ALA A 75 23.80 -3.75 -1.99
N ASN A 76 24.86 -2.96 -2.22
CA ASN A 76 25.68 -2.37 -1.15
C ASN A 76 24.98 -1.21 -0.43
N GLY A 77 23.83 -0.76 -0.94
CA GLY A 77 23.06 0.34 -0.39
C GLY A 77 23.50 1.72 -0.85
N LEU A 78 22.95 2.75 -0.21
CA LEU A 78 23.16 4.16 -0.48
C LEU A 78 23.08 4.96 0.82
N ILE A 79 23.95 5.94 1.01
CA ILE A 79 23.90 6.87 2.13
C ILE A 79 23.45 8.24 1.63
N LEU A 80 22.34 8.76 2.18
CA LEU A 80 21.92 10.16 2.06
C LEU A 80 22.52 10.94 3.21
N ASN A 81 23.56 11.72 2.93
CA ASN A 81 24.32 12.41 3.96
C ASN A 81 23.60 13.67 4.47
N ASN A 82 22.92 13.52 5.61
CA ASN A 82 22.23 14.59 6.34
C ASN A 82 22.98 14.96 7.64
N ALA A 83 24.30 14.71 7.68
CA ALA A 83 25.11 14.96 8.85
C ALA A 83 25.72 16.38 8.84
N THR A 84 25.46 17.14 9.89
CA THR A 84 25.98 18.53 10.06
C THR A 84 27.29 18.59 10.83
N GLY A 85 27.69 17.50 11.49
CA GLY A 85 28.94 17.39 12.23
C GLY A 85 30.16 17.17 11.31
N LYS A 86 31.38 17.17 11.88
CA LYS A 86 32.61 16.91 11.11
C LYS A 86 32.66 15.47 10.58
N THR A 87 32.22 14.53 11.40
CA THR A 87 32.12 13.08 11.07
C THR A 87 30.83 12.51 11.58
N GLN A 88 30.38 11.43 10.95
CA GLN A 88 29.13 10.71 11.28
C GLN A 88 29.32 9.20 11.13
N GLY A 89 28.93 8.44 12.14
CA GLY A 89 28.81 6.99 12.05
C GLY A 89 27.57 6.58 11.26
N THR A 90 27.71 5.60 10.39
CA THR A 90 26.64 5.02 9.58
C THR A 90 26.69 3.50 9.68
N GLN A 91 25.54 2.84 9.42
CA GLN A 91 25.48 1.37 9.42
C GLN A 91 26.06 0.80 8.12
N LEU A 92 25.85 1.47 6.99
CA LEU A 92 26.29 0.98 5.68
C LEU A 92 27.73 1.34 5.35
N GLY A 93 28.19 2.55 5.72
CA GLY A 93 29.47 3.09 5.27
C GLY A 93 30.54 3.26 6.36
N GLY A 94 30.25 2.87 7.62
CA GLY A 94 31.12 3.15 8.75
C GLY A 94 31.15 4.65 9.07
N ILE A 95 32.35 5.21 9.36
CA ILE A 95 32.51 6.64 9.66
C ILE A 95 32.68 7.41 8.34
N ILE A 96 31.83 8.39 8.11
CA ILE A 96 31.86 9.29 6.95
C ILE A 96 32.09 10.74 7.40
N LEU A 97 32.49 11.59 6.48
CA LEU A 97 32.56 13.03 6.72
C LEU A 97 31.16 13.64 6.68
N GLY A 98 30.94 14.71 7.45
CA GLY A 98 29.71 15.50 7.39
C GLY A 98 29.52 16.12 6.02
N ASN A 99 28.26 16.44 5.71
CA ASN A 99 27.89 17.02 4.43
C ASN A 99 28.25 18.50 4.37
N PRO A 100 29.15 18.92 3.46
CA PRO A 100 29.59 20.31 3.36
C PRO A 100 28.48 21.28 2.89
N ASN A 101 27.40 20.76 2.31
CA ASN A 101 26.31 21.57 1.79
C ASN A 101 25.36 22.08 2.88
N LEU A 102 25.30 21.44 4.06
CA LEU A 102 24.24 21.68 5.05
C LEU A 102 24.40 22.98 5.85
N LYS A 103 25.61 23.52 5.93
CA LYS A 103 25.88 24.79 6.65
C LYS A 103 25.31 24.81 8.08
N GLY A 104 25.31 23.66 8.76
CA GLY A 104 24.80 23.50 10.13
C GLY A 104 23.32 23.18 10.25
N GLN A 105 22.55 23.14 9.15
CA GLN A 105 21.12 22.82 9.16
C GLN A 105 20.83 21.50 8.41
N ALA A 106 20.36 20.50 9.14
CA ALA A 106 19.94 19.23 8.55
C ALA A 106 18.56 19.35 7.87
N ALA A 107 18.34 18.54 6.83
CA ALA A 107 17.05 18.45 6.17
C ALA A 107 16.03 17.67 7.04
N GLN A 108 14.77 18.07 6.97
CA GLN A 108 13.61 17.32 7.49
C GLN A 108 13.02 16.41 6.43
N VAL A 109 13.10 16.82 5.16
CA VAL A 109 12.64 16.07 3.99
C VAL A 109 13.77 16.03 2.96
N ILE A 110 14.09 14.83 2.48
CA ILE A 110 15.05 14.60 1.40
C ILE A 110 14.25 14.10 0.19
N LEU A 111 14.10 14.97 -0.81
CA LEU A 111 13.42 14.70 -2.06
C LEU A 111 14.45 14.37 -3.14
N ASN A 112 14.40 13.14 -3.66
CA ASN A 112 15.23 12.68 -4.76
C ASN A 112 14.36 12.57 -6.00
N GLN A 113 14.51 13.51 -6.95
CA GLN A 113 13.75 13.57 -8.18
C GLN A 113 14.56 13.02 -9.34
N VAL A 114 13.96 12.11 -10.12
CA VAL A 114 14.54 11.62 -11.38
C VAL A 114 13.96 12.43 -12.53
N THR A 115 14.84 13.05 -13.28
CA THR A 115 14.52 13.88 -14.46
C THR A 115 14.86 13.18 -15.79
N GLY A 116 15.63 12.07 -15.72
CA GLY A 116 15.93 11.23 -16.87
C GLY A 116 14.79 10.28 -17.22
N GLY A 117 14.94 9.55 -18.33
CA GLY A 117 13.91 8.66 -18.89
C GLY A 117 13.96 7.21 -18.38
N ASN A 118 14.90 6.87 -17.51
CA ASN A 118 15.12 5.49 -17.07
C ASN A 118 14.36 5.20 -15.79
N ARG A 119 13.86 3.95 -15.66
CA ARG A 119 13.29 3.41 -14.43
C ARG A 119 14.34 3.34 -13.32
N SER A 120 13.96 3.55 -12.08
CA SER A 120 14.83 3.34 -10.91
C SER A 120 14.74 1.91 -10.39
N THR A 121 15.89 1.32 -10.08
CA THR A 121 15.99 0.04 -9.37
C THR A 121 16.61 0.24 -8.00
N LEU A 122 15.89 -0.13 -6.95
CA LEU A 122 16.32 -0.05 -5.55
C LEU A 122 16.56 -1.47 -5.06
N ALA A 123 17.83 -1.93 -5.08
CA ALA A 123 18.23 -3.30 -4.74
C ALA A 123 18.97 -3.40 -3.39
N GLY A 124 18.98 -2.34 -2.60
CA GLY A 124 19.64 -2.29 -1.29
C GLY A 124 19.05 -1.21 -0.39
N TYR A 125 19.62 -1.11 0.81
CA TYR A 125 19.16 -0.15 1.82
C TYR A 125 19.59 1.28 1.48
N THR A 126 18.69 2.23 1.77
CA THR A 126 18.97 3.67 1.77
C THR A 126 19.06 4.15 3.22
N GLU A 127 20.23 4.63 3.65
CA GLU A 127 20.47 5.15 5.00
C GLU A 127 20.53 6.68 5.01
N VAL A 128 19.80 7.33 5.90
CA VAL A 128 19.96 8.75 6.21
C VAL A 128 21.04 8.89 7.27
N ALA A 129 22.20 9.45 6.93
CA ALA A 129 23.26 9.71 7.88
C ALA A 129 23.00 10.98 8.69
N GLY A 130 23.23 10.95 9.99
CA GLY A 130 23.01 12.09 10.90
C GLY A 130 21.56 12.22 11.36
N GLN A 131 20.97 13.41 11.21
CA GLN A 131 19.60 13.64 11.64
C GLN A 131 18.61 12.88 10.73
N SER A 132 17.65 12.19 11.35
CA SER A 132 16.57 11.49 10.65
C SER A 132 15.74 12.45 9.79
N ALA A 133 15.34 12.01 8.60
CA ALA A 133 14.53 12.79 7.67
C ALA A 133 13.58 11.90 6.87
N ARG A 134 12.44 12.42 6.44
CA ARG A 134 11.58 11.76 5.45
C ARG A 134 12.31 11.61 4.12
N VAL A 135 12.30 10.41 3.55
CA VAL A 135 12.91 10.14 2.24
C VAL A 135 11.83 9.98 1.18
N ILE A 136 11.98 10.69 0.08
CA ILE A 136 11.10 10.60 -1.09
C ILE A 136 11.95 10.27 -2.31
N VAL A 137 11.56 9.21 -3.05
CA VAL A 137 12.10 8.89 -4.36
C VAL A 137 10.98 9.08 -5.38
N ALA A 138 11.14 10.05 -6.28
CA ALA A 138 10.16 10.40 -7.30
C ALA A 138 10.73 10.11 -8.70
N ASN A 139 10.18 9.10 -9.38
CA ASN A 139 10.55 8.76 -10.76
C ASN A 139 9.33 8.51 -11.63
N PRO A 140 8.95 9.44 -12.52
CA PRO A 140 7.79 9.28 -13.41
C PRO A 140 7.86 8.05 -14.33
N HIS A 141 9.05 7.52 -14.58
CA HIS A 141 9.28 6.36 -15.47
C HIS A 141 9.21 5.01 -14.73
N GLY A 142 8.89 5.02 -13.43
CA GLY A 142 8.69 3.83 -12.63
C GLY A 142 9.83 3.54 -11.66
N ILE A 143 9.49 2.69 -10.67
CA ILE A 143 10.42 2.25 -9.62
C ILE A 143 10.27 0.74 -9.45
N THR A 144 11.37 0.03 -9.37
CA THR A 144 11.43 -1.37 -8.92
C THR A 144 12.14 -1.42 -7.57
N CYS A 145 11.46 -1.93 -6.55
CA CYS A 145 12.05 -2.29 -5.26
C CYS A 145 12.34 -3.79 -5.27
N GLN A 146 13.63 -4.13 -5.32
CA GLN A 146 14.11 -5.51 -5.35
C GLN A 146 14.95 -5.77 -4.09
N GLY A 147 14.30 -5.92 -2.94
CA GLY A 147 14.97 -5.98 -1.65
C GLY A 147 15.42 -4.62 -1.14
N CYS A 148 14.71 -3.57 -1.48
CA CYS A 148 14.97 -2.23 -0.94
C CYS A 148 14.61 -2.14 0.54
N GLY A 149 15.20 -1.18 1.26
CA GLY A 149 14.92 -0.89 2.66
C GLY A 149 15.41 0.49 3.04
N PHE A 150 15.06 0.94 4.24
CA PHE A 150 15.39 2.29 4.69
C PHE A 150 15.89 2.27 6.13
N ILE A 151 16.91 3.07 6.43
CA ILE A 151 17.54 3.19 7.74
C ILE A 151 17.50 4.66 8.17
N ASN A 152 17.16 4.91 9.44
CA ASN A 152 17.13 6.24 10.05
C ASN A 152 16.19 7.23 9.32
N THR A 153 15.02 6.74 8.89
CA THR A 153 13.96 7.59 8.34
C THR A 153 12.60 7.23 8.97
N PRO A 154 11.80 8.20 9.38
CA PRO A 154 10.49 7.92 9.97
C PRO A 154 9.46 7.58 8.90
N ARG A 155 9.63 8.10 7.68
CA ARG A 155 8.70 7.91 6.56
C ARG A 155 9.44 7.83 5.24
N ALA A 156 9.15 6.82 4.43
CA ALA A 156 9.63 6.71 3.06
C ALA A 156 8.45 6.71 2.08
N THR A 157 8.62 7.44 0.98
CA THR A 157 7.62 7.53 -0.10
C THR A 157 8.30 7.20 -1.43
N LEU A 158 7.81 6.17 -2.11
CA LEU A 158 8.16 5.88 -3.50
C LEU A 158 7.02 6.37 -4.39
N THR A 159 7.33 7.18 -5.39
CA THR A 159 6.29 7.74 -6.25
C THR A 159 6.69 7.85 -7.71
N THR A 160 5.72 7.59 -8.60
CA THR A 160 5.84 7.96 -10.02
C THR A 160 5.24 9.36 -10.31
N GLY A 161 4.72 10.02 -9.29
CA GLY A 161 4.22 11.38 -9.39
C GLY A 161 5.35 12.42 -9.46
N LYS A 162 5.15 13.44 -10.28
CA LYS A 162 6.01 14.62 -10.30
C LYS A 162 5.74 15.45 -9.05
N PRO A 163 6.77 15.80 -8.26
CA PRO A 163 6.61 16.68 -7.12
C PRO A 163 6.19 18.09 -7.56
N ILE A 164 5.14 18.60 -6.95
CA ILE A 164 4.64 19.97 -7.17
C ILE A 164 4.87 20.76 -5.87
N MET A 165 5.51 21.90 -6.02
CA MET A 165 5.86 22.77 -4.91
C MET A 165 4.85 23.90 -4.77
N ASP A 166 4.54 24.26 -3.52
CA ASP A 166 3.92 25.55 -3.16
C ASP A 166 4.96 26.37 -2.39
N GLY A 167 5.52 27.37 -3.04
CA GLY A 167 6.66 28.11 -2.54
C GLY A 167 7.84 27.19 -2.25
N GLN A 168 8.19 27.02 -0.96
CA GLN A 168 9.29 26.19 -0.51
C GLN A 168 8.87 24.80 0.01
N ARG A 169 7.55 24.52 0.04
CA ARG A 169 7.00 23.24 0.55
C ARG A 169 6.60 22.33 -0.58
N LEU A 170 6.77 21.05 -0.37
CA LEU A 170 6.20 20.03 -1.23
C LEU A 170 4.69 19.94 -0.95
N GLU A 171 3.87 20.33 -1.94
CA GLU A 171 2.41 20.35 -1.82
C GLU A 171 1.81 18.98 -2.15
N ARG A 172 2.11 18.48 -3.35
CA ARG A 172 1.48 17.27 -3.87
C ARG A 172 2.36 16.55 -4.88
N PHE A 173 1.96 15.34 -5.21
CA PHE A 173 2.50 14.55 -6.31
C PHE A 173 1.47 14.49 -7.44
N GLN A 174 1.87 14.90 -8.62
CA GLN A 174 1.06 14.77 -9.84
C GLN A 174 1.40 13.46 -10.53
N VAL A 175 0.52 12.47 -10.41
CA VAL A 175 0.68 11.15 -11.02
C VAL A 175 -0.01 11.13 -12.39
N ASP A 176 0.75 10.96 -13.46
CA ASP A 176 0.22 10.80 -14.81
C ASP A 176 0.42 9.37 -15.35
N GLY A 177 1.49 8.70 -14.95
CA GLY A 177 1.86 7.38 -15.45
C GLY A 177 2.82 6.64 -14.54
N GLY A 178 3.53 5.67 -15.11
CA GLY A 178 4.50 4.84 -14.41
C GLY A 178 3.87 3.79 -13.49
N ASP A 179 4.70 2.84 -13.07
CA ASP A 179 4.33 1.80 -12.13
C ASP A 179 5.42 1.59 -11.07
N ILE A 180 5.00 1.07 -9.92
CA ILE A 180 5.92 0.60 -8.88
C ILE A 180 5.80 -0.91 -8.77
N VAL A 181 6.94 -1.60 -8.82
CA VAL A 181 7.03 -3.05 -8.65
C VAL A 181 7.82 -3.36 -7.40
N VAL A 182 7.26 -4.19 -6.52
CA VAL A 182 7.95 -4.79 -5.37
C VAL A 182 8.16 -6.26 -5.67
N GLU A 183 9.41 -6.69 -5.76
CA GLU A 183 9.76 -8.05 -6.16
C GLU A 183 11.08 -8.53 -5.54
N GLY A 184 11.42 -9.80 -5.76
CA GLY A 184 12.65 -10.41 -5.26
C GLY A 184 12.55 -10.73 -3.77
N ALA A 185 13.42 -10.14 -2.95
CA ALA A 185 13.37 -10.32 -1.51
C ALA A 185 12.20 -9.58 -0.86
N GLU A 186 11.81 -10.01 0.34
CA GLU A 186 10.78 -9.35 1.14
C GLU A 186 11.16 -7.88 1.40
N LEU A 187 10.17 -6.98 1.29
CA LEU A 187 10.33 -5.58 1.64
C LEU A 187 9.96 -5.39 3.12
N ASN A 188 10.96 -5.25 3.97
CA ASN A 188 10.73 -4.98 5.38
C ASN A 188 11.04 -3.51 5.71
N VAL A 189 9.99 -2.75 5.94
CA VAL A 189 10.03 -1.34 6.37
C VAL A 189 9.29 -1.15 7.71
N GLY A 190 9.21 -2.20 8.53
CA GLY A 190 8.61 -2.16 9.86
C GLY A 190 9.33 -1.28 10.88
N ASN A 191 10.55 -0.84 10.56
CA ASN A 191 11.29 0.16 11.32
C ASN A 191 10.85 1.61 11.06
N LEU A 192 10.08 1.86 9.99
CA LEU A 192 9.51 3.16 9.66
C LEU A 192 8.14 3.32 10.32
N GLU A 193 7.77 4.57 10.64
CA GLU A 193 6.40 4.86 11.09
C GLU A 193 5.39 4.76 9.94
N GLN A 194 5.82 5.09 8.71
CA GLN A 194 4.95 5.09 7.54
C GLN A 194 5.72 4.79 6.25
N PHE A 195 5.11 3.97 5.40
CA PHE A 195 5.59 3.68 4.05
C PHE A 195 4.49 3.92 3.01
N ASP A 196 4.82 4.70 1.98
CA ASP A 196 3.87 5.11 0.95
C ASP A 196 4.34 4.69 -0.45
N LEU A 197 3.43 4.09 -1.21
CA LEU A 197 3.55 3.88 -2.65
C LEU A 197 2.51 4.74 -3.36
N ILE A 198 2.95 5.69 -4.19
CA ILE A 198 2.07 6.62 -4.90
C ILE A 198 2.38 6.53 -6.39
N THR A 199 1.49 5.93 -7.18
CA THR A 199 1.79 5.57 -8.58
C THR A 199 0.51 5.41 -9.40
N ARG A 200 0.61 5.28 -10.73
CA ARG A 200 -0.56 4.94 -11.52
C ARG A 200 -0.97 3.48 -11.35
N SER A 201 0.00 2.56 -11.24
CA SER A 201 -0.26 1.16 -10.90
C SER A 201 0.85 0.57 -10.02
N ALA A 202 0.50 -0.40 -9.19
CA ALA A 202 1.43 -1.09 -8.29
C ALA A 202 1.36 -2.61 -8.48
N LYS A 203 2.52 -3.27 -8.54
CA LYS A 203 2.64 -4.73 -8.59
C LYS A 203 3.42 -5.21 -7.37
N LEU A 204 2.81 -6.11 -6.59
CA LEU A 204 3.40 -6.65 -5.37
C LEU A 204 3.65 -8.14 -5.56
N ASN A 205 4.89 -8.50 -5.89
CA ASN A 205 5.34 -9.87 -6.13
C ASN A 205 6.25 -10.41 -5.01
N ALA A 206 6.37 -9.67 -3.91
CA ALA A 206 7.06 -10.09 -2.70
C ALA A 206 6.29 -9.60 -1.46
N LYS A 207 6.51 -10.23 -0.31
CA LYS A 207 5.88 -9.80 0.94
C LYS A 207 6.37 -8.42 1.37
N LEU A 208 5.45 -7.63 1.89
CA LEU A 208 5.68 -6.29 2.38
C LEU A 208 5.31 -6.21 3.87
N TYR A 209 6.26 -5.76 4.70
CA TYR A 209 6.07 -5.54 6.14
C TYR A 209 6.23 -4.06 6.47
N ALA A 210 5.26 -3.47 7.16
CA ALA A 210 5.26 -2.06 7.52
C ALA A 210 4.55 -1.82 8.88
N LYS A 211 4.73 -0.63 9.49
CA LYS A 211 3.82 -0.20 10.56
C LYS A 211 2.53 0.37 9.98
N ASN A 212 2.64 1.38 9.11
CA ASN A 212 1.52 1.95 8.37
C ASN A 212 1.84 1.90 6.88
N LEU A 213 1.04 1.14 6.12
CA LEU A 213 1.16 1.00 4.69
C LEU A 213 0.07 1.79 3.97
N ASN A 214 0.49 2.67 3.06
CA ASN A 214 -0.42 3.36 2.16
C ASN A 214 -0.03 3.08 0.70
N ILE A 215 -1.00 2.66 -0.10
CA ILE A 215 -0.84 2.51 -1.55
C ILE A 215 -1.93 3.33 -2.22
N VAL A 216 -1.52 4.35 -2.97
CA VAL A 216 -2.42 5.25 -3.70
C VAL A 216 -2.11 5.12 -5.18
N THR A 217 -3.11 4.66 -5.95
CA THR A 217 -2.96 4.39 -7.38
C THR A 217 -3.97 5.13 -8.24
N GLY A 218 -3.63 5.29 -9.52
CA GLY A 218 -4.42 6.00 -10.52
C GLY A 218 -3.80 7.33 -10.95
N ARG A 219 -4.39 7.95 -11.96
CA ARG A 219 -4.03 9.32 -12.36
C ARG A 219 -4.60 10.30 -11.35
N ASN A 220 -3.72 10.85 -10.51
CA ASN A 220 -4.12 11.64 -9.35
C ASN A 220 -3.22 12.84 -9.12
N ASP A 221 -3.78 13.86 -8.50
CA ASP A 221 -3.05 14.80 -7.64
C ASP A 221 -3.15 14.27 -6.19
N VAL A 222 -2.02 13.88 -5.61
CA VAL A 222 -1.95 13.30 -4.25
C VAL A 222 -1.26 14.27 -3.31
N GLN A 223 -1.95 14.74 -2.29
CA GLN A 223 -1.37 15.64 -1.27
C GLN A 223 -0.21 14.96 -0.56
N ALA A 224 0.93 15.65 -0.44
CA ALA A 224 2.17 15.04 0.03
C ALA A 224 2.10 14.56 1.49
N ASP A 225 1.35 15.24 2.34
CA ASP A 225 1.27 14.95 3.78
C ASP A 225 0.07 14.04 4.11
N SER A 226 -1.14 14.41 3.68
CA SER A 226 -2.37 13.69 4.00
C SER A 226 -2.64 12.47 3.11
N LEU A 227 -1.97 12.35 1.97
CA LEU A 227 -2.23 11.35 0.93
C LEU A 227 -3.66 11.38 0.39
N GLN A 228 -4.34 12.51 0.52
CA GLN A 228 -5.63 12.71 -0.13
C GLN A 228 -5.42 12.75 -1.64
N ALA A 229 -6.09 11.87 -2.34
CA ALA A 229 -6.01 11.75 -3.80
C ALA A 229 -7.21 12.44 -4.45
N THR A 230 -6.94 13.27 -5.44
CA THR A 230 -7.95 13.87 -6.31
C THR A 230 -7.73 13.32 -7.71
N PRO A 231 -8.71 12.59 -8.29
CA PRO A 231 -8.60 12.05 -9.64
C PRO A 231 -8.38 13.17 -10.67
N ARG A 232 -7.48 12.92 -11.61
CA ARG A 232 -7.23 13.81 -12.74
C ARG A 232 -8.04 13.36 -13.96
N ALA A 233 -8.41 14.31 -14.81
CA ALA A 233 -9.10 14.01 -16.06
C ALA A 233 -8.30 13.04 -16.94
N ALA A 234 -9.01 12.18 -17.67
CA ALA A 234 -8.40 11.28 -18.66
C ALA A 234 -7.68 12.10 -19.74
N ASP A 235 -6.49 11.66 -20.14
CA ASP A 235 -5.68 12.30 -21.19
C ASP A 235 -5.60 11.46 -22.48
N GLY A 236 -6.43 10.41 -22.57
CA GLY A 236 -6.42 9.46 -23.67
C GLY A 236 -5.33 8.38 -23.58
N SER A 237 -4.47 8.39 -22.55
CA SER A 237 -3.49 7.33 -22.32
C SER A 237 -4.18 6.02 -21.95
N GLU A 238 -3.60 4.90 -22.38
CA GLU A 238 -4.11 3.57 -22.04
C GLU A 238 -4.12 3.37 -20.52
N LYS A 239 -5.25 2.87 -20.01
CA LYS A 239 -5.41 2.54 -18.58
C LYS A 239 -4.64 1.25 -18.25
N PRO A 240 -4.04 1.14 -17.04
CA PRO A 240 -3.50 -0.13 -16.60
C PRO A 240 -4.62 -1.17 -16.46
N GLN A 241 -4.30 -2.45 -16.65
CA GLN A 241 -5.26 -3.53 -16.44
C GLN A 241 -5.72 -3.61 -14.98
N LEU A 242 -4.78 -3.42 -14.05
CA LEU A 242 -5.02 -3.38 -12.61
C LEU A 242 -4.34 -2.16 -11.99
N ALA A 243 -5.03 -1.52 -11.07
CA ALA A 243 -4.49 -0.43 -10.27
C ALA A 243 -3.49 -0.97 -9.22
N ILE A 244 -3.89 -2.05 -8.53
CA ILE A 244 -3.04 -2.80 -7.60
C ILE A 244 -3.15 -4.27 -7.96
N ASP A 245 -2.00 -4.90 -8.16
CA ASP A 245 -1.89 -6.32 -8.47
C ASP A 245 -0.92 -6.98 -7.48
N SER A 246 -1.48 -7.65 -6.48
CA SER A 246 -0.72 -8.49 -5.55
C SER A 246 -0.80 -9.95 -6.01
N SER A 247 0.35 -10.54 -6.34
CA SER A 247 0.43 -11.97 -6.62
C SER A 247 0.24 -12.80 -5.33
N ALA A 248 0.08 -14.11 -5.45
CA ALA A 248 -0.01 -14.99 -4.27
C ALA A 248 1.22 -14.94 -3.36
N LEU A 249 2.38 -14.51 -3.87
CA LEU A 249 3.60 -14.28 -3.09
C LEU A 249 3.66 -12.87 -2.48
N GLY A 250 2.82 -11.95 -2.96
CA GLY A 250 2.82 -10.53 -2.60
C GLY A 250 1.96 -10.20 -1.39
N GLY A 251 2.13 -10.87 -0.24
CA GLY A 251 1.39 -10.57 0.98
C GLY A 251 1.71 -9.19 1.56
N MET A 252 0.74 -8.57 2.22
CA MET A 252 0.88 -7.29 2.93
C MET A 252 0.63 -7.48 4.42
N TYR A 253 1.64 -7.22 5.24
CA TYR A 253 1.61 -7.37 6.69
C TYR A 253 1.98 -6.03 7.33
N ALA A 254 1.01 -5.36 7.94
CA ALA A 254 1.26 -4.06 8.55
C ALA A 254 0.47 -3.86 9.86
N GLY A 255 0.78 -2.79 10.59
CA GLY A 255 -0.06 -2.35 11.71
C GLY A 255 -1.42 -1.86 11.20
N ALA A 256 -1.42 -1.04 10.12
CA ALA A 256 -2.61 -0.61 9.40
C ALA A 256 -2.35 -0.56 7.90
N ILE A 257 -3.38 -0.81 7.08
CA ILE A 257 -3.29 -0.87 5.62
C ILE A 257 -4.35 0.04 5.00
N ARG A 258 -3.93 0.92 4.09
CA ARG A 258 -4.81 1.75 3.28
C ARG A 258 -4.47 1.62 1.80
N LEU A 259 -5.41 1.14 1.00
CA LEU A 259 -5.30 0.98 -0.44
C LEU A 259 -6.33 1.87 -1.14
N VAL A 260 -5.89 2.64 -2.11
CA VAL A 260 -6.74 3.55 -2.89
C VAL A 260 -6.46 3.37 -4.38
N GLY A 261 -7.49 3.04 -5.15
CA GLY A 261 -7.46 2.97 -6.60
C GLY A 261 -8.52 3.89 -7.19
N THR A 262 -8.12 5.03 -7.74
CA THR A 262 -9.06 6.10 -8.14
C THR A 262 -9.46 6.06 -9.61
N GLU A 263 -8.74 5.33 -10.46
CA GLU A 263 -8.99 5.31 -11.90
C GLU A 263 -10.19 4.41 -12.21
N GLN A 264 -11.25 5.03 -12.75
CA GLN A 264 -12.55 4.38 -12.93
C GLN A 264 -12.49 3.17 -13.86
N GLY A 265 -13.08 2.05 -13.43
CA GLY A 265 -13.10 0.78 -14.15
C GLY A 265 -11.79 -0.02 -14.05
N VAL A 266 -10.75 0.50 -13.39
CA VAL A 266 -9.49 -0.22 -13.18
C VAL A 266 -9.58 -1.03 -11.90
N GLY A 267 -9.44 -2.35 -12.02
CA GLY A 267 -9.61 -3.29 -10.91
C GLY A 267 -8.44 -3.35 -9.94
N VAL A 268 -8.68 -3.97 -8.79
CA VAL A 268 -7.70 -4.30 -7.76
C VAL A 268 -7.73 -5.81 -7.51
N ARG A 269 -6.59 -6.48 -7.66
CA ARG A 269 -6.43 -7.91 -7.38
C ARG A 269 -5.46 -8.11 -6.23
N LEU A 270 -5.93 -8.73 -5.17
CA LEU A 270 -5.18 -9.03 -3.95
C LEU A 270 -5.17 -10.54 -3.75
N ALA A 271 -4.26 -11.24 -4.44
CA ALA A 271 -4.15 -12.70 -4.40
C ALA A 271 -3.24 -13.21 -3.27
N GLY A 272 -2.42 -12.33 -2.68
CA GLY A 272 -1.65 -12.60 -1.46
C GLY A 272 -2.43 -12.30 -0.19
N ASP A 273 -1.94 -12.82 0.94
CA ASP A 273 -2.55 -12.57 2.25
C ASP A 273 -2.40 -11.10 2.66
N MET A 274 -3.42 -10.58 3.34
CA MET A 274 -3.40 -9.24 3.91
C MET A 274 -3.68 -9.30 5.41
N ALA A 275 -2.79 -8.73 6.22
CA ALA A 275 -2.96 -8.69 7.67
C ALA A 275 -2.62 -7.32 8.26
N ALA A 276 -3.58 -6.72 8.98
CA ALA A 276 -3.38 -5.53 9.80
C ALA A 276 -3.36 -5.92 11.28
N SER A 277 -2.16 -5.91 11.88
CA SER A 277 -1.93 -6.46 13.23
C SER A 277 -2.21 -5.49 14.37
N GLY A 278 -2.56 -4.25 14.12
CA GLY A 278 -2.80 -3.24 15.16
C GLY A 278 -3.89 -2.22 14.82
N GLY A 279 -4.47 -2.29 13.62
CA GLY A 279 -5.45 -1.31 13.16
C GLY A 279 -6.34 -1.84 12.05
N ASP A 280 -6.76 -0.92 11.21
CA ASP A 280 -7.76 -1.12 10.17
C ASP A 280 -7.15 -1.57 8.84
N ILE A 281 -7.97 -2.25 8.05
CA ILE A 281 -7.79 -2.36 6.60
C ILE A 281 -8.85 -1.48 5.92
N ARG A 282 -8.40 -0.57 5.07
CA ARG A 282 -9.26 0.30 4.26
C ARG A 282 -8.91 0.15 2.78
N ILE A 283 -9.91 -0.16 1.96
CA ILE A 283 -9.76 -0.34 0.52
C ILE A 283 -10.83 0.48 -0.19
N ASP A 284 -10.40 1.45 -0.99
CA ASP A 284 -11.25 2.25 -1.87
C ASP A 284 -10.82 1.99 -3.32
N ALA A 285 -11.66 1.36 -4.12
CA ALA A 285 -11.38 1.01 -5.51
C ALA A 285 -12.47 1.50 -6.45
N SER A 286 -12.09 2.26 -7.48
CA SER A 286 -13.04 2.73 -8.51
C SER A 286 -13.35 1.67 -9.58
N GLY A 287 -12.89 0.43 -9.40
CA GLY A 287 -13.17 -0.73 -10.22
C GLY A 287 -13.51 -1.96 -9.37
N LYS A 288 -13.42 -3.15 -9.98
CA LYS A 288 -13.66 -4.42 -9.30
C LYS A 288 -12.52 -4.77 -8.34
N LEU A 289 -12.86 -5.14 -7.11
CA LEU A 289 -11.94 -5.69 -6.10
C LEU A 289 -12.08 -7.22 -6.06
N SER A 290 -10.97 -7.93 -6.21
CA SER A 290 -10.84 -9.37 -5.92
C SER A 290 -9.88 -9.56 -4.75
N LEU A 291 -10.37 -10.13 -3.65
CA LEU A 291 -9.65 -10.31 -2.40
C LEU A 291 -9.54 -11.79 -2.05
N ALA A 292 -8.31 -12.30 -1.92
CA ALA A 292 -8.10 -13.70 -1.54
C ALA A 292 -8.31 -13.91 -0.04
N GLN A 293 -7.53 -13.23 0.80
CA GLN A 293 -7.65 -13.36 2.26
C GLN A 293 -7.28 -12.05 2.95
N ALA A 294 -8.04 -11.67 3.98
CA ALA A 294 -7.74 -10.49 4.78
C ALA A 294 -8.08 -10.70 6.26
N SER A 295 -7.24 -10.14 7.13
CA SER A 295 -7.50 -10.10 8.58
C SER A 295 -7.05 -8.77 9.15
N SER A 296 -7.92 -8.09 9.91
CA SER A 296 -7.59 -6.88 10.66
C SER A 296 -7.86 -7.07 12.14
N GLN A 297 -7.05 -6.48 13.00
CA GLN A 297 -7.39 -6.37 14.43
C GLN A 297 -8.41 -5.26 14.71
N GLY A 298 -8.44 -4.23 13.87
CA GLY A 298 -9.45 -3.18 13.88
C GLY A 298 -10.58 -3.46 12.88
N ASP A 299 -11.09 -2.38 12.29
CA ASP A 299 -12.15 -2.42 11.29
C ASP A 299 -11.65 -2.86 9.91
N LEU A 300 -12.56 -3.45 9.14
CA LEU A 300 -12.41 -3.67 7.71
C LEU A 300 -13.40 -2.78 6.97
N LYS A 301 -12.90 -1.85 6.16
CA LYS A 301 -13.74 -0.95 5.34
C LYS A 301 -13.37 -1.10 3.88
N ILE A 302 -14.36 -1.50 3.07
CA ILE A 302 -14.20 -1.70 1.62
C ILE A 302 -15.28 -0.89 0.89
N ALA A 303 -14.84 -0.10 -0.09
CA ALA A 303 -15.71 0.51 -1.08
C ALA A 303 -15.17 0.21 -2.48
N ALA A 304 -16.00 -0.36 -3.37
CA ALA A 304 -15.58 -0.70 -4.72
C ALA A 304 -16.78 -0.71 -5.70
N GLN A 305 -16.49 -0.78 -7.01
CA GLN A 305 -17.54 -0.97 -8.01
C GLN A 305 -18.18 -2.36 -7.89
N ALA A 306 -17.35 -3.40 -7.79
CA ALA A 306 -17.76 -4.76 -7.48
C ALA A 306 -16.76 -5.40 -6.50
N VAL A 307 -17.21 -6.31 -5.64
CA VAL A 307 -16.38 -6.97 -4.61
C VAL A 307 -16.50 -8.48 -4.70
N GLU A 308 -15.39 -9.18 -4.81
CA GLU A 308 -15.30 -10.63 -4.66
C GLU A 308 -14.41 -11.00 -3.48
N LEU A 309 -14.98 -11.64 -2.46
CA LEU A 309 -14.28 -12.24 -1.33
C LEU A 309 -14.06 -13.72 -1.63
N ASN A 310 -12.84 -14.08 -2.04
CA ASN A 310 -12.53 -15.44 -2.51
C ASN A 310 -12.01 -16.36 -1.41
N GLY A 311 -11.58 -15.80 -0.28
CA GLY A 311 -11.05 -16.54 0.86
C GLY A 311 -11.60 -16.06 2.19
N LYS A 312 -10.90 -16.41 3.27
CA LYS A 312 -11.29 -16.02 4.62
C LYS A 312 -11.03 -14.54 4.86
N THR A 313 -12.06 -13.83 5.30
CA THR A 313 -11.99 -12.42 5.66
C THR A 313 -12.47 -12.24 7.10
N TYR A 314 -11.64 -11.59 7.94
CA TYR A 314 -11.95 -11.35 9.35
C TYR A 314 -11.68 -9.91 9.75
N ALA A 315 -12.61 -9.32 10.52
CA ALA A 315 -12.45 -8.02 11.18
C ALA A 315 -12.54 -8.18 12.71
N GLY A 316 -11.48 -7.80 13.42
CA GLY A 316 -11.44 -7.78 14.89
C GLY A 316 -12.30 -6.67 15.51
N GLY A 317 -12.73 -5.69 14.71
CA GLY A 317 -13.78 -4.72 14.98
C GLY A 317 -15.01 -5.02 14.15
N SER A 318 -15.44 -4.06 13.33
CA SER A 318 -16.59 -4.15 12.42
C SER A 318 -16.13 -4.29 10.96
N ALA A 319 -16.92 -4.97 10.14
CA ALA A 319 -16.74 -5.03 8.70
C ALA A 319 -17.82 -4.19 8.00
N GLU A 320 -17.42 -3.22 7.20
CA GLU A 320 -18.29 -2.41 6.37
C GLU A 320 -17.88 -2.55 4.91
N ILE A 321 -18.74 -3.12 4.08
CA ILE A 321 -18.45 -3.35 2.66
C ILE A 321 -19.57 -2.73 1.82
N ARG A 322 -19.19 -1.78 0.97
CA ARG A 322 -20.06 -1.16 0.00
C ARG A 322 -19.61 -1.48 -1.42
N SER A 323 -20.51 -2.00 -2.20
CA SER A 323 -20.32 -2.24 -3.62
C SER A 323 -21.39 -1.52 -4.42
N ALA A 324 -21.00 -0.83 -5.50
CA ALA A 324 -21.98 -0.18 -6.36
C ALA A 324 -22.83 -1.21 -7.16
N GLU A 325 -22.23 -2.34 -7.51
CA GLU A 325 -22.85 -3.37 -8.34
C GLU A 325 -23.04 -4.67 -7.56
N GLU A 326 -22.05 -5.52 -7.48
CA GLU A 326 -22.12 -6.87 -6.94
C GLU A 326 -21.15 -7.10 -5.79
N LEU A 327 -21.60 -7.81 -4.76
CA LEU A 327 -20.79 -8.35 -3.67
C LEU A 327 -20.95 -9.87 -3.63
N VAL A 328 -19.87 -10.60 -3.88
CA VAL A 328 -19.82 -12.07 -3.84
C VAL A 328 -18.97 -12.52 -2.67
N ASN A 329 -19.53 -13.34 -1.77
CA ASN A 329 -18.79 -14.05 -0.72
C ASN A 329 -18.71 -15.54 -1.03
N ARG A 330 -17.51 -16.03 -1.30
CA ARG A 330 -17.31 -17.44 -1.68
C ARG A 330 -16.93 -18.35 -0.51
N GLN A 331 -16.32 -17.78 0.56
CA GLN A 331 -15.88 -18.58 1.71
C GLN A 331 -16.42 -18.03 3.03
N SER A 332 -15.67 -17.20 3.74
CA SER A 332 -16.13 -16.66 5.01
C SER A 332 -15.81 -15.19 5.17
N LEU A 333 -16.80 -14.45 5.63
CA LEU A 333 -16.66 -13.09 6.15
C LEU A 333 -17.12 -13.12 7.61
N ALA A 334 -16.21 -12.84 8.53
CA ALA A 334 -16.54 -12.77 9.94
C ALA A 334 -16.10 -11.45 10.57
N ALA A 335 -16.82 -10.98 11.58
CA ALA A 335 -16.43 -9.83 12.36
C ALA A 335 -16.77 -10.04 13.85
N ARG A 336 -15.96 -9.43 14.71
CA ARG A 336 -16.18 -9.48 16.14
C ARG A 336 -17.44 -8.72 16.57
N GLU A 337 -17.76 -7.64 15.88
CA GLU A 337 -18.89 -6.77 16.25
C GLU A 337 -19.94 -6.78 15.13
N ARG A 338 -19.96 -5.78 14.31
CA ARG A 338 -20.97 -5.56 13.28
C ARG A 338 -20.45 -5.90 11.90
N ILE A 339 -21.30 -6.51 11.06
CA ILE A 339 -21.10 -6.59 9.62
C ILE A 339 -22.21 -5.77 8.95
N ALA A 340 -21.85 -4.83 8.09
CA ALA A 340 -22.75 -4.04 7.27
C ALA A 340 -22.37 -4.20 5.81
N LEU A 341 -23.28 -4.77 5.00
CA LEU A 341 -23.09 -5.00 3.57
C LEU A 341 -24.13 -4.23 2.78
N GLU A 342 -23.67 -3.50 1.76
CA GLU A 342 -24.54 -2.76 0.85
C GLU A 342 -24.07 -2.99 -0.59
N ALA A 343 -24.97 -3.48 -1.46
CA ALA A 343 -24.71 -3.66 -2.89
C ALA A 343 -26.01 -3.70 -3.69
N ALA A 344 -25.95 -3.48 -5.02
CA ALA A 344 -27.10 -3.75 -5.87
C ALA A 344 -27.47 -5.25 -5.83
N HIS A 345 -26.45 -6.11 -5.85
CA HIS A 345 -26.61 -7.57 -5.79
C HIS A 345 -25.65 -8.15 -4.75
N ILE A 346 -26.15 -8.97 -3.82
CA ILE A 346 -25.34 -9.74 -2.86
C ILE A 346 -25.53 -11.23 -3.16
N ASP A 347 -24.41 -11.95 -3.37
CA ASP A 347 -24.40 -13.41 -3.52
C ASP A 347 -23.51 -14.03 -2.43
N ASN A 348 -24.13 -14.77 -1.51
CA ASN A 348 -23.42 -15.49 -0.45
C ASN A 348 -23.47 -17.00 -0.70
N ALA A 349 -22.35 -17.57 -1.11
CA ALA A 349 -22.15 -19.01 -1.20
C ALA A 349 -21.48 -19.63 0.05
N GLY A 350 -20.91 -18.79 0.91
CA GLY A 350 -20.18 -19.22 2.10
C GLY A 350 -20.87 -18.85 3.41
N VAL A 351 -20.08 -18.40 4.37
CA VAL A 351 -20.56 -17.99 5.69
C VAL A 351 -20.32 -16.49 5.88
N ILE A 352 -21.33 -15.76 6.32
CA ILE A 352 -21.19 -14.39 6.83
C ILE A 352 -21.65 -14.42 8.29
N GLU A 353 -20.73 -14.12 9.23
CA GLU A 353 -21.01 -14.27 10.65
C GLU A 353 -20.52 -13.09 11.48
N ALA A 354 -21.44 -12.39 12.14
CA ALA A 354 -21.15 -11.32 13.09
C ALA A 354 -21.20 -11.83 14.53
N GLY A 355 -20.24 -11.37 15.36
CA GLY A 355 -20.10 -11.77 16.75
C GLY A 355 -19.11 -12.92 16.96
N VAL A 356 -18.02 -12.95 16.17
CA VAL A 356 -16.98 -13.97 16.24
C VAL A 356 -15.69 -13.38 16.79
N GLU A 357 -15.20 -13.92 17.89
CA GLU A 357 -13.90 -13.56 18.49
C GLU A 357 -12.74 -14.15 17.63
N PRO A 358 -11.50 -13.63 17.78
CA PRO A 358 -10.34 -14.15 17.03
C PRO A 358 -10.05 -15.65 17.24
N ASP A 359 -10.50 -16.22 18.35
CA ASP A 359 -10.40 -17.64 18.68
C ASP A 359 -11.63 -18.46 18.27
N GLU A 360 -12.41 -17.93 17.32
CA GLU A 360 -13.61 -18.53 16.75
C GLU A 360 -14.79 -18.70 17.72
N ARG A 361 -14.69 -18.24 18.97
CA ARG A 361 -15.81 -18.24 19.91
C ARG A 361 -16.82 -17.15 19.53
N ARG A 362 -18.12 -17.43 19.75
CA ARG A 362 -19.19 -16.46 19.59
C ARG A 362 -19.34 -15.59 20.81
N ASN A 363 -19.51 -14.29 20.57
CA ASN A 363 -19.93 -13.31 21.58
C ASN A 363 -21.40 -12.92 21.39
N ALA A 364 -21.95 -12.06 22.23
CA ALA A 364 -23.36 -11.64 22.18
C ALA A 364 -23.54 -10.23 21.55
N ARG A 365 -22.54 -9.72 20.78
CA ARG A 365 -22.53 -8.32 20.30
C ARG A 365 -22.68 -8.19 18.78
N GLY A 366 -22.69 -9.31 18.07
CA GLY A 366 -22.62 -9.33 16.62
C GLY A 366 -23.95 -8.99 15.95
N ASP A 367 -23.98 -7.89 15.21
CA ASP A 367 -25.07 -7.50 14.33
C ASP A 367 -24.71 -7.73 12.87
N LEU A 368 -25.63 -8.28 12.12
CA LEU A 368 -25.48 -8.46 10.66
C LEU A 368 -26.58 -7.69 9.93
N GLU A 369 -26.17 -6.72 9.13
CA GLU A 369 -27.07 -5.90 8.33
C GLU A 369 -26.71 -6.02 6.85
N LEU A 370 -27.69 -6.44 6.01
CA LEU A 370 -27.56 -6.53 4.56
C LEU A 370 -28.60 -5.63 3.90
N ARG A 371 -28.18 -4.84 2.92
CA ARG A 371 -29.05 -3.99 2.10
C ARG A 371 -28.72 -4.18 0.62
N SER A 372 -29.72 -4.59 -0.15
CA SER A 372 -29.51 -4.86 -1.58
C SER A 372 -30.79 -4.68 -2.40
N GLY A 373 -30.62 -4.66 -3.72
CA GLY A 373 -31.71 -4.90 -4.66
C GLY A 373 -32.12 -6.37 -4.63
N THR A 374 -31.15 -7.27 -4.85
CA THR A 374 -31.35 -8.72 -4.73
C THR A 374 -30.30 -9.32 -3.78
N LEU A 375 -30.74 -10.29 -2.96
CA LEU A 375 -29.90 -11.09 -2.08
C LEU A 375 -30.08 -12.57 -2.40
N ARG A 376 -29.02 -13.24 -2.81
CA ARG A 376 -28.97 -14.70 -2.91
C ARG A 376 -28.12 -15.26 -1.78
N ASN A 377 -28.68 -16.18 -1.01
CA ASN A 377 -28.01 -16.86 0.07
C ASN A 377 -28.08 -18.37 -0.11
N ALA A 378 -27.05 -18.97 -0.69
CA ALA A 378 -26.89 -20.41 -0.77
C ALA A 378 -26.10 -20.98 0.43
N GLY A 379 -25.55 -20.11 1.27
CA GLY A 379 -24.75 -20.45 2.45
C GLY A 379 -25.43 -20.09 3.77
N SER A 380 -24.69 -19.44 4.67
CA SER A 380 -25.18 -19.08 6.00
C SER A 380 -24.95 -17.60 6.29
N LEU A 381 -25.98 -16.94 6.82
CA LEU A 381 -25.96 -15.61 7.41
C LEU A 381 -26.25 -15.75 8.89
N VAL A 382 -25.28 -15.35 9.75
CA VAL A 382 -25.38 -15.58 11.19
C VAL A 382 -25.05 -14.28 11.93
N ALA A 383 -25.91 -13.95 12.90
CA ALA A 383 -25.64 -12.88 13.85
C ALA A 383 -25.80 -13.42 15.27
N SER A 384 -24.86 -13.11 16.15
CA SER A 384 -25.02 -13.49 17.56
C SER A 384 -26.10 -12.66 18.29
N ARG A 385 -26.47 -11.49 17.72
CA ARG A 385 -27.54 -10.62 18.22
C ARG A 385 -28.62 -10.41 17.17
N ALA A 386 -28.53 -9.37 16.36
CA ALA A 386 -29.57 -9.02 15.39
C ALA A 386 -29.10 -9.28 13.95
N LEU A 387 -29.95 -9.97 13.17
CA LEU A 387 -29.80 -10.13 11.74
C LEU A 387 -30.91 -9.33 11.05
N GLU A 388 -30.55 -8.38 10.22
CA GLU A 388 -31.45 -7.61 9.37
C GLU A 388 -31.07 -7.78 7.90
N ALA A 389 -31.94 -8.36 7.09
CA ALA A 389 -31.78 -8.56 5.67
C ALA A 389 -32.85 -7.79 4.89
N LYS A 390 -32.45 -6.78 4.12
CA LYS A 390 -33.32 -5.99 3.26
C LYS A 390 -32.96 -6.21 1.80
N ALA A 391 -33.90 -6.74 1.03
CA ALA A 391 -33.78 -6.95 -0.42
C ALA A 391 -34.95 -6.35 -1.14
N SER A 392 -34.80 -5.15 -1.69
CA SER A 392 -35.93 -4.38 -2.24
C SER A 392 -36.69 -5.10 -3.38
N GLN A 393 -36.04 -6.02 -4.09
CA GLN A 393 -36.64 -6.82 -5.16
C GLN A 393 -36.85 -8.26 -4.71
N ALA A 394 -35.80 -9.03 -4.41
CA ALA A 394 -35.89 -10.43 -4.06
C ALA A 394 -34.81 -10.89 -3.09
N LEU A 395 -35.22 -11.76 -2.16
CA LEU A 395 -34.33 -12.58 -1.33
C LEU A 395 -34.52 -14.04 -1.71
N ASP A 396 -33.49 -14.66 -2.28
CA ASP A 396 -33.41 -16.09 -2.55
C ASP A 396 -32.57 -16.76 -1.45
N ASN A 397 -33.22 -17.53 -0.58
CA ASN A 397 -32.62 -18.32 0.48
C ASN A 397 -32.81 -19.83 0.24
N GLN A 398 -32.90 -20.27 -1.01
CA GLN A 398 -33.07 -21.68 -1.32
C GLN A 398 -31.92 -22.53 -0.76
N GLY A 399 -32.24 -23.44 0.15
CA GLY A 399 -31.25 -24.28 0.83
C GLY A 399 -30.32 -23.55 1.79
N GLY A 400 -30.39 -22.23 1.88
CA GLY A 400 -29.56 -21.39 2.74
C GLY A 400 -30.11 -21.25 4.17
N SER A 401 -29.37 -20.54 5.03
CA SER A 401 -29.75 -20.31 6.42
C SER A 401 -29.53 -18.87 6.85
N LEU A 402 -30.55 -18.27 7.47
CA LEU A 402 -30.46 -17.02 8.24
C LEU A 402 -30.69 -17.35 9.71
N LYS A 403 -29.72 -16.98 10.59
CA LYS A 403 -29.80 -17.27 12.03
C LYS A 403 -29.39 -16.05 12.85
N GLY A 404 -30.16 -15.74 13.93
CA GLY A 404 -29.85 -14.69 14.89
C GLY A 404 -30.60 -14.83 16.21
N ALA A 405 -30.25 -14.01 17.21
CA ALA A 405 -31.10 -13.87 18.39
C ALA A 405 -32.43 -13.23 17.97
N THR A 406 -32.37 -12.17 17.15
CA THR A 406 -33.52 -11.65 16.41
C THR A 406 -33.23 -11.70 14.91
N VAL A 407 -34.25 -12.02 14.09
CA VAL A 407 -34.14 -12.08 12.63
C VAL A 407 -35.24 -11.24 12.02
N ARG A 408 -34.85 -10.26 11.21
CA ARG A 408 -35.76 -9.43 10.44
C ARG A 408 -35.45 -9.53 8.95
N VAL A 409 -36.42 -9.90 8.17
CA VAL A 409 -36.35 -9.97 6.71
C VAL A 409 -37.40 -9.02 6.11
N ASP A 410 -36.96 -8.17 5.18
CA ASP A 410 -37.81 -7.27 4.40
C ASP A 410 -37.45 -7.47 2.93
N ALA A 411 -38.40 -8.01 2.13
CA ALA A 411 -38.14 -8.37 0.74
C ALA A 411 -39.34 -8.10 -0.15
N GLY A 412 -39.10 -7.77 -1.43
CA GLY A 412 -40.14 -7.77 -2.43
C GLY A 412 -40.72 -9.19 -2.65
N HIS A 413 -39.84 -10.15 -2.90
CA HIS A 413 -40.13 -11.58 -2.97
C HIS A 413 -39.18 -12.36 -2.08
N LEU A 414 -39.66 -13.28 -1.25
CA LEU A 414 -38.85 -14.19 -0.44
C LEU A 414 -39.02 -15.62 -0.93
N ASP A 415 -38.00 -16.23 -1.49
CA ASP A 415 -37.92 -17.66 -1.79
C ASP A 415 -37.11 -18.36 -0.69
N ASN A 416 -37.80 -19.13 0.18
CA ASN A 416 -37.18 -19.89 1.27
C ASN A 416 -37.39 -21.41 1.08
N ARG A 417 -37.51 -21.89 -0.17
CA ARG A 417 -37.64 -23.32 -0.42
C ARG A 417 -36.46 -24.11 0.06
N GLY A 418 -36.67 -25.08 0.95
CA GLY A 418 -35.61 -25.87 1.59
C GLY A 418 -34.68 -25.02 2.47
N GLY A 419 -34.90 -23.73 2.60
CA GLY A 419 -34.11 -22.81 3.40
C GLY A 419 -34.59 -22.69 4.85
N LYS A 420 -33.80 -21.98 5.69
CA LYS A 420 -34.10 -21.83 7.12
C LYS A 420 -33.97 -20.39 7.57
N LEU A 421 -35.01 -19.86 8.22
CA LEU A 421 -34.99 -18.63 8.97
C LEU A 421 -35.18 -18.96 10.46
N LEU A 422 -34.16 -18.75 11.30
CA LEU A 422 -34.12 -19.22 12.67
C LEU A 422 -33.84 -18.04 13.61
N ALA A 423 -34.77 -17.73 14.51
CA ALA A 423 -34.58 -16.76 15.58
C ALA A 423 -34.63 -17.46 16.96
N GLU A 424 -33.76 -17.03 17.87
CA GLU A 424 -33.85 -17.49 19.27
C GLU A 424 -34.93 -16.74 20.04
N GLY A 425 -35.24 -15.49 19.66
CA GLY A 425 -36.35 -14.67 20.08
C GLY A 425 -37.26 -14.33 18.89
N GLU A 426 -37.40 -13.05 18.54
CA GLU A 426 -38.30 -12.56 17.50
C GLU A 426 -37.86 -12.91 16.07
N LEU A 427 -38.76 -13.51 15.28
CA LEU A 427 -38.65 -13.61 13.82
C LEU A 427 -39.72 -12.73 13.16
N ARG A 428 -39.28 -11.73 12.39
CA ARG A 428 -40.16 -10.86 11.61
C ARG A 428 -39.85 -10.97 10.13
N VAL A 429 -40.87 -11.33 9.34
CA VAL A 429 -40.78 -11.43 7.87
C VAL A 429 -41.80 -10.52 7.25
N GLU A 430 -41.37 -9.58 6.45
CA GLU A 430 -42.20 -8.70 5.62
C GLU A 430 -41.86 -8.97 4.14
N ALA A 431 -42.79 -9.49 3.36
CA ALA A 431 -42.57 -9.74 1.94
C ALA A 431 -43.90 -9.60 1.18
N SER A 432 -43.80 -9.06 -0.05
CA SER A 432 -44.98 -9.00 -0.95
C SER A 432 -45.43 -10.40 -1.39
N SER A 433 -44.49 -11.35 -1.46
CA SER A 433 -44.77 -12.77 -1.73
C SER A 433 -43.70 -13.65 -1.05
N LEU A 434 -44.14 -14.84 -0.58
CA LEU A 434 -43.28 -15.82 0.10
C LEU A 434 -43.51 -17.20 -0.49
N ASP A 435 -42.43 -17.89 -0.88
CA ASP A 435 -42.41 -19.31 -1.17
C ASP A 435 -41.61 -20.07 -0.12
N ASN A 436 -42.26 -20.90 0.70
CA ASN A 436 -41.67 -21.69 1.78
C ASN A 436 -41.88 -23.19 1.60
N ARG A 437 -42.05 -23.65 0.38
CA ARG A 437 -42.23 -25.09 0.04
C ARG A 437 -40.90 -25.87 0.21
N GLN A 438 -40.94 -27.16 -0.04
CA GLN A 438 -39.75 -28.05 0.00
C GLN A 438 -39.03 -28.02 1.37
N ASP A 439 -39.82 -28.20 2.45
CA ASP A 439 -39.32 -28.20 3.84
C ASP A 439 -38.67 -26.89 4.28
N GLY A 440 -39.06 -25.78 3.67
CA GLY A 440 -38.64 -24.43 4.14
C GLY A 440 -39.07 -24.19 5.59
N LEU A 441 -38.15 -23.75 6.45
CA LEU A 441 -38.37 -23.58 7.87
C LEU A 441 -38.34 -22.11 8.28
N LEU A 442 -39.43 -21.66 8.92
CA LEU A 442 -39.52 -20.38 9.63
C LEU A 442 -39.74 -20.72 11.12
N GLN A 443 -38.77 -20.43 11.96
CA GLN A 443 -38.78 -20.82 13.39
C GLN A 443 -38.41 -19.66 14.28
N SER A 444 -39.19 -19.44 15.32
CA SER A 444 -38.95 -18.57 16.44
C SER A 444 -39.23 -19.34 17.74
N ARG A 445 -38.60 -18.94 18.85
CA ARG A 445 -38.91 -19.50 20.18
C ARG A 445 -40.07 -18.76 20.89
N ASP A 446 -40.30 -17.51 20.47
CA ASP A 446 -41.36 -16.64 21.02
C ASP A 446 -42.49 -16.46 20.04
#